data_539a29c27f0e09672a3fd230c6636624
#
_entry.id   539a29c27f0e09672a3fd230c6636624
#
_cell.length_a   1.000
_cell.length_b   1.000
_cell.length_c   1.000
_cell.angle_alpha   90.00
_cell.angle_beta   90.00
_cell.angle_gamma   90.00
#
_symmetry.space_group_name_H-M   'P 1'
#
loop_
_entity.id
_entity.type
_entity.pdbx_description
1 polymer ?
#
loop_
_entity_poly.entity_id
_entity_poly.type
_entity_poly.pdbx_seq_one_letter_code
_entity_poly.pdbx_strand_id
1 'polypeptide(L)'
;VQEQEVDFFLDGLDVLVVVNPNNPTGLSLTPQRLLDWHSRLAQRGGWLVVDEAFMDVTPQLSLANQAHHVGLIVLRSFGKFFGLAGVRLGFVLAERKLLKLLAEQLGPWAVSGPTRVLGQACLRDTAGHARQRQRCIDAGQRLFELLEGHGFQLHGGCALFQWLITPHAERMHEFMAQRGILLRLFVHDSSLRFGLPDTEADWLRLDEALTAYKEAS
;
A
#
# COMPACT_ATOMS: atom_id res chain seq x y z
N VAL A 1 -13.64 -1.79 -7.73
CA VAL A 1 -14.82 -0.95 -7.44
C VAL A 1 -14.43 0.49 -7.76
N GLN A 2 -15.21 1.18 -8.60
CA GLN A 2 -15.00 2.60 -8.91
C GLN A 2 -15.61 3.48 -7.82
N GLU A 3 -15.12 4.71 -7.66
CA GLU A 3 -15.62 5.64 -6.63
C GLU A 3 -17.14 5.86 -6.71
N GLN A 4 -17.66 5.94 -7.94
CA GLN A 4 -19.10 6.12 -8.20
C GLN A 4 -19.94 4.92 -7.72
N GLU A 5 -19.41 3.71 -7.81
CA GLU A 5 -20.06 2.52 -7.29
C GLU A 5 -20.11 2.53 -5.75
N VAL A 6 -19.03 3.02 -5.11
CA VAL A 6 -19.01 3.20 -3.64
C VAL A 6 -20.12 4.16 -3.22
N ASP A 7 -20.27 5.31 -3.90
CA ASP A 7 -21.33 6.28 -3.59
C ASP A 7 -22.74 5.69 -3.69
N PHE A 8 -22.96 4.84 -4.68
CA PHE A 8 -24.24 4.20 -4.90
C PHE A 8 -24.61 3.23 -3.77
N PHE A 9 -23.63 2.44 -3.28
CA PHE A 9 -23.88 1.44 -2.24
C PHE A 9 -23.70 1.97 -0.80
N LEU A 10 -23.06 3.12 -0.63
CA LEU A 10 -22.61 3.62 0.66
C LEU A 10 -23.72 3.71 1.71
N ASP A 11 -24.91 4.13 1.31
CA ASP A 11 -26.05 4.32 2.23
C ASP A 11 -26.64 3.01 2.76
N GLY A 12 -26.29 1.87 2.14
CA GLY A 12 -26.64 0.53 2.62
C GLY A 12 -25.53 -0.18 3.42
N LEU A 13 -24.36 0.46 3.61
CA LEU A 13 -23.22 -0.17 4.30
C LEU A 13 -23.16 0.24 5.77
N ASP A 14 -22.89 -0.72 6.66
CA ASP A 14 -22.50 -0.46 8.04
C ASP A 14 -21.00 -0.19 8.16
N VAL A 15 -20.19 -0.80 7.30
CA VAL A 15 -18.73 -0.66 7.30
C VAL A 15 -18.22 -0.57 5.86
N LEU A 16 -17.42 0.44 5.58
CA LEU A 16 -16.64 0.55 4.36
C LEU A 16 -15.15 0.38 4.68
N VAL A 17 -14.48 -0.55 4.00
CA VAL A 17 -13.03 -0.74 4.09
C VAL A 17 -12.38 -0.28 2.80
N VAL A 18 -11.43 0.65 2.90
CA VAL A 18 -10.70 1.23 1.77
C VAL A 18 -9.21 1.06 1.96
N VAL A 19 -8.50 0.60 0.94
CA VAL A 19 -7.03 0.60 0.91
C VAL A 19 -6.57 1.85 0.17
N ASN A 20 -5.82 2.75 0.84
CA ASN A 20 -5.43 4.05 0.28
C ASN A 20 -3.96 4.42 0.60
N PRO A 21 -3.05 4.47 -0.37
CA PRO A 21 -3.21 4.09 -1.79
C PRO A 21 -3.61 2.64 -1.98
N ASN A 22 -4.43 2.38 -3.01
CA ASN A 22 -4.97 1.05 -3.27
C ASN A 22 -3.88 0.08 -3.76
N ASN A 23 -3.98 -1.17 -3.39
CA ASN A 23 -3.18 -2.27 -3.88
C ASN A 23 -4.10 -3.27 -4.60
N PRO A 24 -3.92 -3.50 -5.92
CA PRO A 24 -2.71 -3.24 -6.72
C PRO A 24 -2.70 -1.94 -7.54
N THR A 25 -3.82 -1.22 -7.64
CA THR A 25 -4.00 -0.17 -8.65
C THR A 25 -3.16 1.10 -8.42
N GLY A 26 -2.73 1.36 -7.17
CA GLY A 26 -2.09 2.61 -6.79
C GLY A 26 -3.04 3.82 -6.69
N LEU A 27 -4.34 3.62 -6.96
CA LEU A 27 -5.35 4.68 -6.83
C LEU A 27 -5.28 5.30 -5.43
N SER A 28 -5.20 6.62 -5.39
CA SER A 28 -5.15 7.39 -4.15
C SER A 28 -6.32 8.35 -4.08
N LEU A 29 -7.16 8.16 -3.07
CA LEU A 29 -8.28 9.01 -2.78
C LEU A 29 -7.85 10.20 -1.93
N THR A 30 -8.49 11.34 -2.14
CA THR A 30 -8.22 12.53 -1.34
C THR A 30 -8.78 12.40 0.07
N PRO A 31 -8.17 13.06 1.08
CA PRO A 31 -8.72 13.10 2.44
C PRO A 31 -10.16 13.59 2.47
N GLN A 32 -10.49 14.62 1.67
CA GLN A 32 -11.84 15.15 1.61
C GLN A 32 -12.85 14.09 1.17
N ARG A 33 -12.53 13.32 0.13
CA ARG A 33 -13.40 12.25 -0.37
C ARG A 33 -13.68 11.19 0.68
N LEU A 34 -12.65 10.76 1.39
CA LEU A 34 -12.76 9.78 2.46
C LEU A 34 -13.57 10.32 3.65
N LEU A 35 -13.40 11.60 4.00
CA LEU A 35 -14.17 12.24 5.06
C LEU A 35 -15.64 12.42 4.70
N ASP A 36 -15.95 12.67 3.43
CA ASP A 36 -17.34 12.71 2.94
C ASP A 36 -18.02 11.35 3.12
N TRP A 37 -17.35 10.27 2.75
CA TRP A 37 -17.86 8.90 2.98
C TRP A 37 -17.98 8.58 4.47
N HIS A 38 -16.97 8.94 5.27
CA HIS A 38 -17.03 8.79 6.73
C HIS A 38 -18.24 9.51 7.33
N SER A 39 -18.49 10.76 6.94
CA SER A 39 -19.62 11.55 7.44
C SER A 39 -20.97 10.87 7.17
N ARG A 40 -21.17 10.34 5.96
CA ARG A 40 -22.40 9.60 5.59
C ARG A 40 -22.55 8.31 6.39
N LEU A 41 -21.46 7.55 6.61
CA LEU A 41 -21.48 6.34 7.44
C LEU A 41 -21.76 6.68 8.91
N ALA A 42 -21.05 7.67 9.46
CA ALA A 42 -21.14 8.06 10.88
C ALA A 42 -22.54 8.54 11.30
N GLN A 43 -23.30 9.19 10.40
CA GLN A 43 -24.70 9.57 10.63
C GLN A 43 -25.60 8.39 10.98
N ARG A 44 -25.24 7.18 10.60
CA ARG A 44 -25.97 5.94 10.85
C ARG A 44 -25.24 5.02 11.85
N GLY A 45 -24.18 5.52 12.50
CA GLY A 45 -23.33 4.70 13.39
C GLY A 45 -22.42 3.72 12.67
N GLY A 46 -22.25 3.87 11.35
CA GLY A 46 -21.36 3.06 10.54
C GLY A 46 -19.89 3.46 10.64
N TRP A 47 -19.00 2.68 10.03
CA TRP A 47 -17.56 2.83 10.16
C TRP A 47 -16.87 2.94 8.81
N LEU A 48 -15.86 3.82 8.74
CA LEU A 48 -14.88 3.85 7.66
C LEU A 48 -13.53 3.32 8.18
N VAL A 49 -13.04 2.26 7.58
CA VAL A 49 -11.69 1.72 7.84
C VAL A 49 -10.80 2.04 6.65
N VAL A 50 -9.72 2.78 6.87
CA VAL A 50 -8.76 3.14 5.83
C VAL A 50 -7.42 2.44 6.10
N ASP A 51 -7.05 1.50 5.22
CA ASP A 51 -5.73 0.86 5.26
C ASP A 51 -4.72 1.74 4.53
N GLU A 52 -3.89 2.44 5.30
CA GLU A 52 -2.84 3.33 4.83
C GLU A 52 -1.46 2.65 4.82
N ALA A 53 -1.37 1.35 4.57
CA ALA A 53 -0.09 0.63 4.57
C ALA A 53 0.94 1.18 3.57
N PHE A 54 0.53 1.89 2.52
CA PHE A 54 1.38 2.49 1.50
C PHE A 54 1.46 4.03 1.58
N MET A 55 0.84 4.66 2.59
CA MET A 55 0.66 6.11 2.67
C MET A 55 1.92 6.90 3.08
N ASP A 56 2.95 6.24 3.64
CA ASP A 56 4.11 6.96 4.23
C ASP A 56 4.92 7.79 3.21
N VAL A 57 4.79 7.50 1.92
CA VAL A 57 5.43 8.28 0.84
C VAL A 57 4.67 9.60 0.58
N THR A 58 3.34 9.60 0.78
CA THR A 58 2.46 10.76 0.58
C THR A 58 1.69 11.12 1.85
N PRO A 59 2.38 11.41 2.98
CA PRO A 59 1.76 11.55 4.30
C PRO A 59 0.75 12.72 4.40
N GLN A 60 0.82 13.68 3.49
CA GLN A 60 -0.14 14.78 3.39
C GLN A 60 -1.55 14.32 2.99
N LEU A 61 -1.69 13.12 2.43
CA LEU A 61 -2.97 12.52 2.06
C LEU A 61 -3.53 11.59 3.15
N SER A 62 -2.83 11.44 4.27
CA SER A 62 -3.22 10.57 5.38
C SER A 62 -4.36 11.14 6.21
N LEU A 63 -5.28 10.28 6.62
CA LEU A 63 -6.33 10.60 7.60
C LEU A 63 -5.88 10.43 9.06
N ALA A 64 -4.62 10.15 9.33
CA ALA A 64 -4.11 9.91 10.68
C ALA A 64 -4.49 11.02 11.67
N ASN A 65 -4.44 12.29 11.24
CA ASN A 65 -4.80 13.46 12.07
C ASN A 65 -6.31 13.56 12.35
N GLN A 66 -7.14 12.84 11.61
CA GLN A 66 -8.60 12.81 11.74
C GLN A 66 -9.10 11.58 12.49
N ALA A 67 -8.22 10.64 12.84
CA ALA A 67 -8.58 9.36 13.45
C ALA A 67 -9.27 9.48 14.85
N HIS A 68 -9.38 10.69 15.40
CA HIS A 68 -10.13 10.95 16.61
C HIS A 68 -11.66 10.97 16.41
N HIS A 69 -12.13 11.03 15.15
CA HIS A 69 -13.56 10.98 14.83
C HIS A 69 -14.14 9.59 15.09
N VAL A 70 -15.32 9.55 15.71
CA VAL A 70 -16.07 8.30 15.96
C VAL A 70 -16.39 7.62 14.64
N GLY A 71 -16.14 6.31 14.54
CA GLY A 71 -16.38 5.53 13.33
C GLY A 71 -15.28 5.66 12.25
N LEU A 72 -14.20 6.42 12.49
CA LEU A 72 -13.03 6.44 11.62
C LEU A 72 -11.90 5.58 12.20
N ILE A 73 -11.38 4.65 11.40
CA ILE A 73 -10.26 3.78 11.77
C ILE A 73 -9.20 3.89 10.67
N VAL A 74 -7.96 4.23 11.04
CA VAL A 74 -6.83 4.29 10.13
C VAL A 74 -5.79 3.26 10.53
N LEU A 75 -5.41 2.40 9.58
CA LEU A 75 -4.41 1.36 9.79
C LEU A 75 -3.07 1.79 9.19
N ARG A 76 -1.97 1.59 9.91
CA ARG A 76 -0.60 1.89 9.45
C ARG A 76 0.30 0.68 9.57
N SER A 77 1.28 0.54 8.66
CA SER A 77 2.15 -0.63 8.58
C SER A 77 3.62 -0.24 8.58
N PHE A 78 4.45 -1.00 9.30
CA PHE A 78 5.93 -0.93 9.22
C PHE A 78 6.52 -1.81 8.13
N GLY A 79 5.72 -2.65 7.52
CA GLY A 79 6.19 -3.64 6.56
C GLY A 79 6.49 -3.13 5.15
N LYS A 80 6.16 -1.86 4.85
CA LYS A 80 6.27 -1.30 3.50
C LYS A 80 7.35 -0.21 3.45
N PHE A 81 7.01 1.00 3.78
CA PHE A 81 7.91 2.16 3.74
C PHE A 81 9.21 1.95 4.54
N PHE A 82 9.13 1.35 5.73
CA PHE A 82 10.29 1.08 6.57
C PHE A 82 11.07 -0.18 6.18
N GLY A 83 10.56 -1.00 5.25
CA GLY A 83 11.20 -2.25 4.86
C GLY A 83 11.23 -3.32 5.97
N LEU A 84 10.47 -3.15 7.04
CA LEU A 84 10.54 -3.94 8.27
C LEU A 84 9.36 -4.92 8.42
N ALA A 85 9.00 -5.62 7.35
CA ALA A 85 7.89 -6.58 7.37
C ALA A 85 8.06 -7.69 8.42
N GLY A 86 9.29 -8.14 8.66
CA GLY A 86 9.62 -9.19 9.64
C GLY A 86 9.42 -8.78 11.10
N VAL A 87 9.40 -7.49 11.40
CA VAL A 87 9.17 -6.94 12.75
C VAL A 87 7.75 -7.14 13.24
N ARG A 88 6.80 -7.36 12.35
CA ARG A 88 5.39 -7.59 12.65
C ARG A 88 4.74 -6.47 13.45
N LEU A 89 5.00 -5.20 13.05
CA LEU A 89 4.48 -4.01 13.70
C LEU A 89 3.51 -3.28 12.77
N GLY A 90 2.36 -2.94 13.32
CA GLY A 90 1.36 -2.06 12.72
C GLY A 90 0.67 -1.24 13.81
N PHE A 91 -0.11 -0.27 13.38
CA PHE A 91 -0.84 0.62 14.28
C PHE A 91 -2.28 0.77 13.84
N VAL A 92 -3.16 0.85 14.82
CA VAL A 92 -4.54 1.28 14.66
C VAL A 92 -4.65 2.69 15.26
N LEU A 93 -5.11 3.63 14.47
CA LEU A 93 -5.44 4.98 14.90
C LEU A 93 -6.97 5.11 14.87
N ALA A 94 -7.56 5.44 15.99
CA ALA A 94 -9.01 5.52 16.13
C ALA A 94 -9.37 6.31 17.42
N GLU A 95 -10.66 6.52 17.68
CA GLU A 95 -11.13 7.10 18.91
C GLU A 95 -10.71 6.28 20.15
N ARG A 96 -10.55 6.95 21.29
CA ARG A 96 -10.04 6.32 22.54
C ARG A 96 -10.87 5.13 23.02
N LYS A 97 -12.19 5.19 22.88
CA LYS A 97 -13.09 4.11 23.34
C LYS A 97 -12.81 2.81 22.58
N LEU A 98 -12.70 2.89 21.26
CA LEU A 98 -12.37 1.73 20.43
C LEU A 98 -10.96 1.22 20.73
N LEU A 99 -9.95 2.11 20.85
CA LEU A 99 -8.59 1.71 21.18
C LEU A 99 -8.49 0.98 22.52
N LYS A 100 -9.28 1.40 23.52
CA LYS A 100 -9.34 0.71 24.82
C LYS A 100 -9.88 -0.72 24.66
N LEU A 101 -10.98 -0.90 23.92
CA LEU A 101 -11.56 -2.23 23.66
C LEU A 101 -10.57 -3.13 22.90
N LEU A 102 -9.89 -2.61 21.89
CA LEU A 102 -8.86 -3.36 21.16
C LEU A 102 -7.69 -3.75 22.06
N ALA A 103 -7.22 -2.85 22.92
CA ALA A 103 -6.14 -3.15 23.85
C ALA A 103 -6.52 -4.24 24.86
N GLU A 104 -7.76 -4.24 25.37
CA GLU A 104 -8.29 -5.28 26.24
C GLU A 104 -8.34 -6.66 25.56
N GLN A 105 -8.72 -6.68 24.28
CA GLN A 105 -8.76 -7.93 23.49
C GLN A 105 -7.35 -8.46 23.13
N LEU A 106 -6.41 -7.57 22.80
CA LEU A 106 -5.04 -7.94 22.43
C LEU A 106 -4.21 -8.39 23.66
N GLY A 107 -4.54 -7.90 24.82
CA GLY A 107 -3.80 -8.18 26.05
C GLY A 107 -2.44 -7.49 26.13
N PRO A 108 -1.67 -7.72 27.22
CA PRO A 108 -0.50 -6.92 27.58
C PRO A 108 0.75 -7.18 26.68
N TRP A 109 0.81 -8.29 25.95
CA TRP A 109 2.01 -8.73 25.21
C TRP A 109 1.81 -8.70 23.70
N ALA A 110 0.92 -7.85 23.19
CA ALA A 110 0.62 -7.73 21.75
C ALA A 110 1.84 -7.40 20.88
N VAL A 111 2.84 -6.70 21.42
CA VAL A 111 4.06 -6.30 20.72
C VAL A 111 5.28 -6.62 21.57
N SER A 112 6.26 -7.32 21.00
CA SER A 112 7.49 -7.69 21.70
C SER A 112 8.33 -6.47 22.10
N GLY A 113 9.16 -6.60 23.13
CA GLY A 113 10.08 -5.54 23.59
C GLY A 113 11.02 -5.05 22.49
N PRO A 114 11.76 -5.92 21.79
CA PRO A 114 12.63 -5.51 20.66
C PRO A 114 11.87 -4.77 19.56
N THR A 115 10.69 -5.24 19.18
CA THR A 115 9.82 -4.58 18.19
C THR A 115 9.44 -3.16 18.61
N ARG A 116 9.12 -2.96 19.89
CA ARG A 116 8.78 -1.62 20.44
C ARG A 116 9.97 -0.66 20.38
N VAL A 117 11.16 -1.11 20.75
CA VAL A 117 12.39 -0.30 20.68
C VAL A 117 12.69 0.11 19.25
N LEU A 118 12.65 -0.84 18.32
CA LEU A 118 12.87 -0.58 16.90
C LEU A 118 11.83 0.37 16.33
N GLY A 119 10.55 0.15 16.64
CA GLY A 119 9.46 1.02 16.21
C GLY A 119 9.63 2.45 16.70
N GLN A 120 10.03 2.65 17.97
CA GLN A 120 10.31 3.97 18.51
C GLN A 120 11.51 4.65 17.83
N ALA A 121 12.58 3.91 17.57
CA ALA A 121 13.75 4.45 16.87
C ALA A 121 13.37 4.92 15.46
N CYS A 122 12.66 4.08 14.69
CA CYS A 122 12.19 4.44 13.36
C CYS A 122 11.28 5.67 13.37
N LEU A 123 10.28 5.72 14.26
CA LEU A 123 9.33 6.85 14.31
C LEU A 123 9.98 8.19 14.70
N ARG A 124 11.08 8.16 15.46
CA ARG A 124 11.82 9.37 15.86
C ARG A 124 12.79 9.89 14.80
N ASP A 125 13.20 9.05 13.83
CA ASP A 125 14.13 9.46 12.78
C ASP A 125 13.42 10.20 11.64
N THR A 126 13.03 11.43 11.91
CA THR A 126 12.34 12.28 10.91
C THR A 126 13.21 12.58 9.70
N ALA A 127 14.52 12.72 9.88
CA ALA A 127 15.47 12.88 8.77
C ALA A 127 15.57 11.62 7.91
N GLY A 128 15.55 10.44 8.53
CA GLY A 128 15.46 9.15 7.86
C GLY A 128 14.18 9.01 7.06
N HIS A 129 13.05 9.45 7.59
CA HIS A 129 11.78 9.46 6.84
C HIS A 129 11.88 10.30 5.55
N ALA A 130 12.49 11.47 5.61
CA ALA A 130 12.65 12.33 4.43
C ALA A 130 13.52 11.66 3.35
N ARG A 131 14.67 11.10 3.78
CA ARG A 131 15.57 10.35 2.87
C ARG A 131 14.90 9.12 2.26
N GLN A 132 14.21 8.32 3.08
CA GLN A 132 13.53 7.11 2.61
C GLN A 132 12.38 7.45 1.65
N ARG A 133 11.65 8.53 1.91
CA ARG A 133 10.58 9.00 1.02
C ARG A 133 11.14 9.36 -0.35
N GLN A 134 12.24 10.11 -0.40
CA GLN A 134 12.88 10.47 -1.66
C GLN A 134 13.38 9.22 -2.41
N ARG A 135 14.05 8.30 -1.71
CA ARG A 135 14.49 7.02 -2.31
C ARG A 135 13.32 6.23 -2.93
N CYS A 136 12.17 6.17 -2.24
CA CYS A 136 11.00 5.48 -2.78
C CYS A 136 10.45 6.18 -4.03
N ILE A 137 10.42 7.51 -4.04
CA ILE A 137 9.97 8.30 -5.19
C ILE A 137 10.89 8.06 -6.39
N ASP A 138 12.21 8.20 -6.20
CA ASP A 138 13.20 8.02 -7.26
C ASP A 138 13.18 6.59 -7.82
N ALA A 139 13.11 5.59 -6.94
CA ALA A 139 13.04 4.19 -7.35
C ALA A 139 11.71 3.85 -8.03
N GLY A 140 10.60 4.41 -7.57
CA GLY A 140 9.29 4.25 -8.21
C GLY A 140 9.26 4.84 -9.61
N GLN A 141 9.87 6.02 -9.80
CA GLN A 141 10.01 6.65 -11.11
C GLN A 141 10.92 5.82 -12.03
N ARG A 142 12.06 5.35 -11.53
CA ARG A 142 12.97 4.47 -12.29
C ARG A 142 12.26 3.19 -12.75
N LEU A 143 11.44 2.57 -11.88
CA LEU A 143 10.70 1.37 -12.25
C LEU A 143 9.64 1.67 -13.33
N PHE A 144 8.95 2.79 -13.21
CA PHE A 144 8.02 3.26 -14.23
C PHE A 144 8.71 3.40 -15.59
N GLU A 145 9.81 4.16 -15.66
CA GLU A 145 10.58 4.42 -16.88
C GLU A 145 11.16 3.13 -17.49
N LEU A 146 11.65 2.20 -16.65
CA LEU A 146 12.14 0.91 -17.09
C LEU A 146 11.05 0.11 -17.79
N LEU A 147 9.88 -0.01 -17.18
CA LEU A 147 8.76 -0.78 -17.74
C LEU A 147 8.22 -0.13 -19.01
N GLU A 148 8.05 1.19 -19.04
CA GLU A 148 7.65 1.91 -20.26
C GLU A 148 8.70 1.80 -21.37
N GLY A 149 9.98 1.88 -21.04
CA GLY A 149 11.08 1.67 -21.99
C GLY A 149 11.05 0.30 -22.66
N HIS A 150 10.58 -0.71 -21.97
CA HIS A 150 10.26 -2.03 -22.53
C HIS A 150 8.90 -2.09 -23.25
N GLY A 151 8.18 -0.97 -23.39
CA GLY A 151 6.92 -0.88 -24.11
C GLY A 151 5.71 -1.47 -23.37
N PHE A 152 5.77 -1.60 -22.05
CA PHE A 152 4.62 -1.98 -21.25
C PHE A 152 3.79 -0.74 -20.93
N GLN A 153 2.50 -0.77 -21.26
CA GLN A 153 1.57 0.28 -20.86
C GLN A 153 1.11 0.03 -19.43
N LEU A 154 1.56 0.85 -18.50
CA LEU A 154 1.18 0.75 -17.10
C LEU A 154 -0.23 1.31 -16.87
N HIS A 155 -0.97 0.68 -15.96
CA HIS A 155 -2.36 1.02 -15.66
C HIS A 155 -2.52 1.73 -14.31
N GLY A 156 -1.43 1.78 -13.54
CA GLY A 156 -1.39 2.45 -12.25
C GLY A 156 -0.15 2.08 -11.45
N GLY A 157 -0.10 2.54 -10.22
CA GLY A 157 1.01 2.31 -9.31
C GLY A 157 1.13 3.39 -8.26
N CYS A 158 2.12 3.23 -7.41
CA CYS A 158 2.56 4.25 -6.45
C CYS A 158 4.09 4.20 -6.35
N ALA A 159 4.68 5.04 -5.52
CA ALA A 159 6.14 5.08 -5.37
C ALA A 159 6.78 3.75 -4.89
N LEU A 160 6.00 2.76 -4.47
CA LEU A 160 6.49 1.46 -3.98
C LEU A 160 6.23 0.30 -4.94
N PHE A 161 5.45 0.51 -5.99
CA PHE A 161 5.15 -0.51 -7.00
C PHE A 161 4.52 0.09 -8.26
N GLN A 162 4.59 -0.68 -9.38
CA GLN A 162 3.86 -0.41 -10.62
C GLN A 162 2.88 -1.54 -10.93
N TRP A 163 1.76 -1.22 -11.56
CA TRP A 163 0.69 -2.15 -11.88
C TRP A 163 0.47 -2.24 -13.40
N LEU A 164 0.52 -3.46 -13.91
CA LEU A 164 0.38 -3.79 -15.32
C LEU A 164 -0.80 -4.74 -15.52
N ILE A 165 -1.73 -4.39 -16.39
CA ILE A 165 -2.77 -5.31 -16.90
C ILE A 165 -2.27 -5.87 -18.25
N THR A 166 -2.30 -7.17 -18.39
CA THR A 166 -1.91 -7.84 -19.64
C THR A 166 -2.58 -9.20 -19.75
N PRO A 167 -3.09 -9.59 -20.94
CA PRO A 167 -3.67 -10.93 -21.14
C PRO A 167 -2.66 -12.06 -20.93
N HIS A 168 -1.37 -11.74 -20.88
CA HIS A 168 -0.27 -12.69 -20.67
C HIS A 168 0.31 -12.66 -19.25
N ALA A 169 -0.46 -12.20 -18.25
CA ALA A 169 0.02 -12.01 -16.89
C ALA A 169 0.57 -13.29 -16.27
N GLU A 170 -0.10 -14.41 -16.40
CA GLU A 170 0.36 -15.71 -15.88
C GLU A 170 1.66 -16.16 -16.55
N ARG A 171 1.72 -16.08 -17.89
CA ARG A 171 2.95 -16.43 -18.64
C ARG A 171 4.13 -15.56 -18.22
N MET A 172 3.90 -14.25 -18.08
CA MET A 172 4.95 -13.31 -17.66
C MET A 172 5.38 -13.58 -16.21
N HIS A 173 4.43 -13.84 -15.31
CA HIS A 173 4.73 -14.21 -13.94
C HIS A 173 5.64 -15.45 -13.86
N GLU A 174 5.29 -16.52 -14.58
CA GLU A 174 6.07 -17.75 -14.61
C GLU A 174 7.46 -17.53 -15.21
N PHE A 175 7.54 -16.81 -16.33
CA PHE A 175 8.80 -16.47 -16.99
C PHE A 175 9.76 -15.72 -16.08
N MET A 176 9.25 -14.74 -15.32
CA MET A 176 10.02 -13.96 -14.36
C MET A 176 10.40 -14.81 -13.14
N ALA A 177 9.50 -15.65 -12.64
CA ALA A 177 9.76 -16.55 -11.52
C ALA A 177 10.90 -17.53 -11.81
N GLN A 178 10.97 -18.09 -13.02
CA GLN A 178 12.07 -18.95 -13.49
C GLN A 178 13.44 -18.23 -13.49
N ARG A 179 13.43 -16.89 -13.48
CA ARG A 179 14.64 -16.03 -13.40
C ARG A 179 14.87 -15.44 -12.02
N GLY A 180 14.19 -15.99 -11.01
CA GLY A 180 14.31 -15.54 -9.61
C GLY A 180 13.64 -14.19 -9.33
N ILE A 181 12.71 -13.74 -10.19
CA ILE A 181 11.97 -12.49 -10.02
C ILE A 181 10.51 -12.83 -9.72
N LEU A 182 10.10 -12.68 -8.47
CA LEU A 182 8.73 -13.00 -8.04
C LEU A 182 7.84 -11.76 -8.11
N LEU A 183 7.05 -11.65 -9.16
CA LEU A 183 6.00 -10.64 -9.31
C LEU A 183 4.74 -11.04 -8.53
N ARG A 184 3.91 -10.07 -8.17
CA ARG A 184 2.59 -10.39 -7.63
C ARG A 184 1.57 -10.52 -8.76
N LEU A 185 1.08 -11.74 -8.97
CA LEU A 185 0.02 -12.06 -9.93
C LEU A 185 -1.36 -11.85 -9.30
N PHE A 186 -2.28 -11.24 -10.05
CA PHE A 186 -3.71 -11.13 -9.79
C PHE A 186 -4.46 -11.80 -10.94
N VAL A 187 -4.85 -13.05 -10.74
CA VAL A 187 -5.42 -13.91 -11.80
C VAL A 187 -6.74 -13.34 -12.32
N HIS A 188 -7.62 -12.87 -11.43
CA HIS A 188 -8.95 -12.38 -11.80
C HIS A 188 -8.91 -11.16 -12.73
N ASP A 189 -7.89 -10.31 -12.56
CA ASP A 189 -7.73 -9.08 -13.35
C ASP A 189 -6.71 -9.24 -14.48
N SER A 190 -6.16 -10.43 -14.69
CA SER A 190 -5.05 -10.68 -15.60
C SER A 190 -3.97 -9.61 -15.46
N SER A 191 -3.47 -9.40 -14.23
CA SER A 191 -2.57 -8.31 -13.94
C SER A 191 -1.41 -8.69 -13.05
N LEU A 192 -0.36 -7.87 -13.10
CA LEU A 192 0.89 -8.03 -12.36
C LEU A 192 1.22 -6.75 -11.61
N ARG A 193 1.76 -6.91 -10.40
CA ARG A 193 2.36 -5.81 -9.66
C ARG A 193 3.86 -6.04 -9.54
N PHE A 194 4.63 -5.07 -10.01
CA PHE A 194 6.07 -5.01 -9.88
C PHE A 194 6.42 -4.22 -8.62
N GLY A 195 7.18 -4.82 -7.69
CA GLY A 195 7.77 -4.13 -6.56
C GLY A 195 9.11 -3.50 -6.94
N LEU A 196 9.64 -2.63 -6.07
CA LEU A 196 10.95 -2.01 -6.28
C LEU A 196 12.07 -3.04 -6.13
N PRO A 197 13.02 -3.14 -7.08
CA PRO A 197 14.31 -3.80 -6.85
C PRO A 197 15.10 -3.10 -5.73
N ASP A 198 15.90 -3.86 -4.99
CA ASP A 198 16.65 -3.32 -3.84
C ASP A 198 18.06 -2.86 -4.25
N THR A 199 18.77 -3.68 -4.99
CA THR A 199 20.17 -3.44 -5.40
C THR A 199 20.30 -3.15 -6.89
N GLU A 200 21.41 -2.54 -7.32
CA GLU A 200 21.67 -2.34 -8.76
C GLU A 200 21.75 -3.67 -9.51
N ALA A 201 22.21 -4.74 -8.88
CA ALA A 201 22.18 -6.08 -9.48
C ALA A 201 20.73 -6.58 -9.71
N ASP A 202 19.80 -6.25 -8.83
CA ASP A 202 18.38 -6.58 -9.00
C ASP A 202 17.73 -5.76 -10.11
N TRP A 203 18.10 -4.49 -10.24
CA TRP A 203 17.68 -3.64 -11.36
C TRP A 203 18.16 -4.18 -12.71
N LEU A 204 19.44 -4.55 -12.81
CA LEU A 204 20.01 -5.13 -14.02
C LEU A 204 19.34 -6.45 -14.36
N ARG A 205 19.15 -7.34 -13.37
CA ARG A 205 18.46 -8.62 -13.57
C ARG A 205 17.01 -8.43 -14.06
N LEU A 206 16.31 -7.43 -13.54
CA LEU A 206 14.95 -7.12 -14.02
C LEU A 206 14.98 -6.65 -15.46
N ASP A 207 15.88 -5.75 -15.83
CA ASP A 207 16.03 -5.22 -17.20
C ASP A 207 16.36 -6.34 -18.21
N GLU A 208 17.33 -7.19 -17.90
CA GLU A 208 17.70 -8.35 -18.70
C GLU A 208 16.53 -9.34 -18.87
N ALA A 209 15.78 -9.59 -17.80
CA ALA A 209 14.63 -10.49 -17.83
C ALA A 209 13.48 -9.92 -18.67
N LEU A 210 13.24 -8.61 -18.64
CA LEU A 210 12.25 -7.92 -19.46
C LEU A 210 12.65 -7.97 -20.95
N THR A 211 13.93 -7.76 -21.27
CA THR A 211 14.48 -7.91 -22.64
C THR A 211 14.23 -9.32 -23.15
N ALA A 212 14.67 -10.34 -22.41
CA ALA A 212 14.49 -11.73 -22.79
C ALA A 212 13.02 -12.16 -22.93
N TYR A 213 12.13 -11.58 -22.11
CA TYR A 213 10.69 -11.84 -22.24
C TYR A 213 10.13 -11.34 -23.56
N LYS A 214 10.56 -10.17 -24.03
CA LYS A 214 10.12 -9.59 -25.30
C LYS A 214 10.63 -10.38 -26.52
N GLU A 215 11.86 -10.88 -26.45
CA GLU A 215 12.44 -11.73 -27.50
C GLU A 215 11.73 -13.08 -27.61
N ALA A 216 11.14 -13.58 -26.51
CA ALA A 216 10.41 -14.85 -26.43
C ALA A 216 8.90 -14.71 -26.70
N SER A 217 8.40 -13.50 -26.92
CA SER A 217 6.97 -13.21 -27.10
C SER A 217 6.62 -12.96 -28.53
#